data_37963c39b96ce2bd1fad66e73b5ae6f4
#
_entry.id   37963c39b96ce2bd1fad66e73b5ae6f4
#
_cell.length_a   1.000
_cell.length_b   1.000
_cell.length_c   1.000
_cell.angle_alpha   90.00
_cell.angle_beta   90.00
_cell.angle_gamma   90.00
#
_symmetry.space_group_name_H-M   'P 1'
#
loop_
_entity.id
_entity.type
_entity.pdbx_description
1 polymer ?
#
loop_
_entity_poly.entity_id
_entity_poly.type
_entity_poly.pdbx_seq_one_letter_code
_entity_poly.pdbx_strand_id
1 'polypeptide(L)'
;MSESSVPKTPSGDDSEADLYKSGIYLFMDVVNPDNCKDVIEFILKQNTEKKRKKKLQLMICSPGGDMPSCFALIDVMKGSKIPIHTVGLGLIASCGLLLFIAGEHGYRVLTPNTSILSHQFSWGNWGKEHELFAQVKEFELSTKRMLDHYKKCTGLDEEQIREHLLPPEDVWLSAKEAKKLGI
;
A
#
# COMPACT_ATOMS: atom_id res chain seq x y z
N MET A 1 -51.52 -14.16 -12.82
CA MET A 1 -50.47 -14.34 -11.79
C MET A 1 -49.16 -13.92 -12.42
N SER A 2 -48.70 -12.72 -12.15
CA SER A 2 -47.43 -12.20 -12.69
C SER A 2 -46.31 -12.60 -11.74
N GLU A 3 -45.38 -13.43 -12.21
CA GLU A 3 -44.16 -13.75 -11.49
C GLU A 3 -43.33 -12.48 -11.36
N SER A 4 -43.14 -12.00 -10.15
CA SER A 4 -42.21 -10.93 -9.82
C SER A 4 -40.78 -11.50 -9.95
N SER A 5 -40.05 -11.12 -10.99
CA SER A 5 -38.64 -11.45 -11.13
C SER A 5 -37.84 -10.68 -10.08
N VAL A 6 -37.39 -11.36 -9.04
CA VAL A 6 -36.40 -10.85 -8.11
C VAL A 6 -35.09 -10.64 -8.89
N PRO A 7 -34.48 -9.45 -8.85
CA PRO A 7 -33.18 -9.24 -9.49
C PRO A 7 -32.15 -10.20 -8.90
N LYS A 8 -31.47 -10.99 -9.73
CA LYS A 8 -30.35 -11.81 -9.28
C LYS A 8 -29.24 -10.87 -8.81
N THR A 9 -28.82 -11.00 -7.56
CA THR A 9 -27.59 -10.41 -7.07
C THR A 9 -26.43 -10.90 -7.95
N PRO A 10 -25.56 -10.01 -8.47
CA PRO A 10 -24.37 -10.45 -9.22
C PRO A 10 -23.55 -11.44 -8.38
N SER A 11 -23.07 -12.51 -9.01
CA SER A 11 -22.10 -13.37 -8.34
C SER A 11 -20.85 -12.54 -8.00
N GLY A 12 -20.17 -12.80 -6.87
CA GLY A 12 -19.02 -11.99 -6.43
C GLY A 12 -17.94 -11.85 -7.52
N ASP A 13 -17.84 -12.80 -8.40
CA ASP A 13 -16.90 -12.85 -9.55
C ASP A 13 -17.22 -11.78 -10.61
N ASP A 14 -18.50 -11.52 -10.90
CA ASP A 14 -18.90 -10.50 -11.88
C ASP A 14 -18.64 -9.07 -11.36
N SER A 15 -18.84 -8.81 -10.07
CA SER A 15 -18.66 -7.49 -9.47
C SER A 15 -17.18 -7.08 -9.38
N GLU A 16 -16.30 -8.02 -9.06
CA GLU A 16 -14.85 -7.78 -9.03
C GLU A 16 -14.30 -7.52 -10.44
N ALA A 17 -14.75 -8.31 -11.41
CA ALA A 17 -14.39 -8.10 -12.82
C ALA A 17 -14.79 -6.71 -13.34
N ASP A 18 -15.90 -6.15 -12.87
CA ASP A 18 -16.37 -4.81 -13.25
C ASP A 18 -15.56 -3.70 -12.59
N LEU A 19 -15.13 -3.87 -11.33
CA LEU A 19 -14.20 -2.96 -10.66
C LEU A 19 -12.86 -2.91 -11.40
N TYR A 20 -12.29 -4.07 -11.76
CA TYR A 20 -11.04 -4.15 -12.52
C TYR A 20 -11.15 -3.49 -13.89
N LYS A 21 -12.25 -3.72 -14.61
CA LYS A 21 -12.55 -3.01 -15.86
C LYS A 21 -12.66 -1.50 -15.67
N SER A 22 -13.11 -1.06 -14.50
CA SER A 22 -13.18 0.38 -14.14
C SER A 22 -11.85 0.97 -13.69
N GLY A 23 -10.81 0.14 -13.52
CA GLY A 23 -9.49 0.57 -13.04
C GLY A 23 -9.41 0.74 -11.53
N ILE A 24 -10.27 0.03 -10.80
CA ILE A 24 -10.33 0.03 -9.33
C ILE A 24 -9.88 -1.33 -8.82
N TYR A 25 -8.99 -1.33 -7.84
CA TYR A 25 -8.58 -2.52 -7.09
C TYR A 25 -8.85 -2.34 -5.59
N LEU A 26 -9.44 -3.34 -4.95
CA LEU A 26 -9.66 -3.39 -3.50
C LEU A 26 -8.56 -4.24 -2.87
N PHE A 27 -7.63 -3.60 -2.16
CA PHE A 27 -6.60 -4.27 -1.38
C PHE A 27 -7.02 -4.25 0.10
N MET A 28 -7.73 -5.28 0.53
CA MET A 28 -8.28 -5.39 1.89
C MET A 28 -7.72 -6.62 2.61
N ASP A 29 -6.39 -6.72 2.67
CA ASP A 29 -5.71 -7.91 3.18
C ASP A 29 -4.29 -7.58 3.69
N VAL A 30 -3.59 -8.60 4.18
CA VAL A 30 -2.18 -8.51 4.56
C VAL A 30 -1.28 -8.32 3.35
N VAL A 31 -0.20 -7.60 3.53
CA VAL A 31 0.86 -7.47 2.53
C VAL A 31 1.68 -8.76 2.53
N ASN A 32 1.56 -9.56 1.48
CA ASN A 32 2.29 -10.81 1.28
C ASN A 32 2.56 -11.03 -0.22
N PRO A 33 3.37 -12.04 -0.62
CA PRO A 33 3.70 -12.29 -2.02
C PRO A 33 2.49 -12.50 -2.91
N ASP A 34 1.48 -13.25 -2.47
CA ASP A 34 0.31 -13.58 -3.29
C ASP A 34 -0.58 -12.35 -3.50
N ASN A 35 -0.96 -11.67 -2.42
CA ASN A 35 -1.80 -10.48 -2.50
C ASN A 35 -1.13 -9.34 -3.28
N CYS A 36 0.18 -9.14 -3.12
CA CYS A 36 0.93 -8.15 -3.89
C CYS A 36 1.03 -8.54 -5.37
N LYS A 37 1.20 -9.83 -5.69
CA LYS A 37 1.22 -10.33 -7.06
C LYS A 37 -0.08 -9.99 -7.80
N ASP A 38 -1.23 -10.18 -7.18
CA ASP A 38 -2.52 -9.90 -7.79
C ASP A 38 -2.67 -8.40 -8.15
N VAL A 39 -2.22 -7.51 -7.26
CA VAL A 39 -2.19 -6.06 -7.56
C VAL A 39 -1.21 -5.74 -8.69
N ILE A 40 -0.03 -6.35 -8.68
CA ILE A 40 0.98 -6.18 -9.73
C ILE A 40 0.41 -6.62 -11.08
N GLU A 41 -0.22 -7.79 -11.15
CA GLU A 41 -0.86 -8.28 -12.37
C GLU A 41 -1.96 -7.34 -12.86
N PHE A 42 -2.79 -6.82 -11.94
CA PHE A 42 -3.79 -5.80 -12.26
C PHE A 42 -3.15 -4.57 -12.89
N ILE A 43 -2.12 -3.98 -12.26
CA ILE A 43 -1.45 -2.78 -12.77
C ILE A 43 -0.83 -3.03 -14.14
N LEU A 44 -0.11 -4.15 -14.32
CA LEU A 44 0.53 -4.50 -15.56
C LEU A 44 -0.50 -4.72 -16.68
N LYS A 45 -1.59 -5.43 -16.40
CA LYS A 45 -2.70 -5.64 -17.34
C LYS A 45 -3.29 -4.31 -17.82
N GLN A 46 -3.61 -3.41 -16.89
CA GLN A 46 -4.13 -2.08 -17.24
C GLN A 46 -3.14 -1.27 -18.11
N ASN A 47 -1.85 -1.39 -17.85
CA ASN A 47 -0.80 -0.70 -18.63
C ASN A 47 -0.62 -1.25 -20.05
N THR A 48 -1.05 -2.50 -20.33
CA THR A 48 -0.97 -3.14 -21.65
C THR A 48 -2.23 -2.92 -22.50
N GLU A 49 -3.31 -2.43 -21.93
CA GLU A 49 -4.55 -2.16 -22.67
C GLU A 49 -4.34 -1.09 -23.76
N LYS A 50 -4.93 -1.31 -24.95
CA LYS A 50 -4.86 -0.35 -26.08
C LYS A 50 -5.45 1.01 -25.72
N LYS A 51 -6.58 1.02 -24.99
CA LYS A 51 -7.22 2.23 -24.47
C LYS A 51 -6.93 2.37 -22.98
N ARG A 52 -5.85 3.08 -22.69
CA ARG A 52 -5.42 3.30 -21.29
C ARG A 52 -6.42 4.17 -20.54
N LYS A 53 -6.59 3.85 -19.27
CA LYS A 53 -7.33 4.69 -18.32
C LYS A 53 -6.55 5.96 -17.99
N LYS A 54 -7.26 6.99 -17.55
CA LYS A 54 -6.62 8.23 -17.07
C LYS A 54 -5.92 8.06 -15.72
N LYS A 55 -6.43 7.14 -14.90
CA LYS A 55 -5.91 6.80 -13.57
C LYS A 55 -6.28 5.36 -13.21
N LEU A 56 -5.53 4.74 -12.34
CA LEU A 56 -5.95 3.57 -11.55
C LEU A 56 -6.23 4.01 -10.12
N GLN A 57 -7.12 3.31 -9.44
CA GLN A 57 -7.45 3.58 -8.05
C GLN A 57 -7.23 2.34 -7.21
N LEU A 58 -6.34 2.45 -6.23
CA LEU A 58 -6.05 1.40 -5.26
C LEU A 58 -6.68 1.78 -3.92
N MET A 59 -7.71 1.04 -3.52
CA MET A 59 -8.40 1.22 -2.24
C MET A 59 -7.77 0.27 -1.23
N ILE A 60 -7.21 0.81 -0.15
CA ILE A 60 -6.33 0.06 0.76
C ILE A 60 -6.95 0.03 2.17
N CYS A 61 -7.10 -1.18 2.72
CA CYS A 61 -7.32 -1.46 4.13
C CYS A 61 -6.41 -2.62 4.50
N SER A 62 -5.29 -2.37 5.18
CA SER A 62 -4.27 -3.39 5.41
C SER A 62 -3.57 -3.22 6.75
N PRO A 63 -3.35 -4.31 7.50
CA PRO A 63 -2.51 -4.31 8.69
C PRO A 63 -1.01 -4.24 8.37
N GLY A 64 -0.63 -4.29 7.08
CA GLY A 64 0.76 -4.41 6.65
C GLY A 64 1.19 -5.86 6.45
N GLY A 65 2.49 -6.14 6.54
CA GLY A 65 3.05 -7.49 6.36
C GLY A 65 4.45 -7.47 5.76
N ASP A 66 4.70 -8.31 4.74
CA ASP A 66 6.01 -8.57 4.17
C ASP A 66 6.60 -7.37 3.43
N MET A 67 7.77 -6.93 3.89
CA MET A 67 8.44 -5.74 3.34
C MET A 67 8.98 -5.93 1.92
N PRO A 68 9.62 -7.03 1.56
CA PRO A 68 10.03 -7.30 0.18
C PRO A 68 8.87 -7.25 -0.81
N SER A 69 7.73 -7.87 -0.50
CA SER A 69 6.52 -7.84 -1.33
C SER A 69 5.94 -6.42 -1.45
N CYS A 70 5.97 -5.67 -0.35
CA CYS A 70 5.57 -4.27 -0.32
C CYS A 70 6.39 -3.43 -1.31
N PHE A 71 7.72 -3.51 -1.25
CA PHE A 71 8.60 -2.74 -2.14
C PHE A 71 8.51 -3.18 -3.59
N ALA A 72 8.33 -4.49 -3.85
CA ALA A 72 8.06 -4.97 -5.21
C ALA A 72 6.80 -4.32 -5.82
N LEU A 73 5.72 -4.25 -5.05
CA LEU A 73 4.50 -3.57 -5.48
C LEU A 73 4.70 -2.05 -5.63
N ILE A 74 5.40 -1.39 -4.70
CA ILE A 74 5.73 0.04 -4.79
C ILE A 74 6.50 0.34 -6.07
N ASP A 75 7.48 -0.47 -6.44
CA ASP A 75 8.26 -0.29 -7.66
C ASP A 75 7.38 -0.40 -8.90
N VAL A 76 6.45 -1.34 -8.95
CA VAL A 76 5.48 -1.46 -10.05
C VAL A 76 4.51 -0.28 -10.07
N MET A 77 4.04 0.19 -8.92
CA MET A 77 3.22 1.40 -8.83
C MET A 77 3.94 2.62 -9.39
N LYS A 78 5.22 2.82 -9.02
CA LYS A 78 6.05 3.94 -9.49
C LYS A 78 6.43 3.81 -10.97
N GLY A 79 6.57 2.60 -11.49
CA GLY A 79 6.84 2.32 -12.90
C GLY A 79 5.60 2.33 -13.80
N SER A 80 4.41 2.46 -13.24
CA SER A 80 3.15 2.49 -14.00
C SER A 80 3.08 3.71 -14.93
N LYS A 81 2.65 3.47 -16.18
CA LYS A 81 2.36 4.54 -17.15
C LYS A 81 1.02 5.24 -16.88
N ILE A 82 0.20 4.68 -16.01
CA ILE A 82 -1.08 5.21 -15.60
C ILE A 82 -0.94 5.67 -14.15
N PRO A 83 -1.24 6.92 -13.81
CA PRO A 83 -1.18 7.40 -12.44
C PRO A 83 -2.01 6.55 -11.49
N ILE A 84 -1.45 6.20 -10.33
CA ILE A 84 -2.14 5.39 -9.33
C ILE A 84 -2.54 6.29 -8.16
N HIS A 85 -3.85 6.45 -7.99
CA HIS A 85 -4.43 7.14 -6.85
C HIS A 85 -4.70 6.13 -5.73
N THR A 86 -4.46 6.51 -4.49
CA THR A 86 -4.70 5.65 -3.33
C THR A 86 -5.79 6.20 -2.45
N VAL A 87 -6.66 5.31 -1.96
CA VAL A 87 -7.71 5.63 -1.00
C VAL A 87 -7.53 4.74 0.22
N GLY A 88 -7.30 5.35 1.37
CA GLY A 88 -7.15 4.64 2.63
C GLY A 88 -8.49 4.47 3.33
N LEU A 89 -8.79 3.25 3.75
CA LEU A 89 -10.03 2.83 4.39
C LEU A 89 -9.75 2.10 5.71
N GLY A 90 -10.52 2.38 6.75
CA GLY A 90 -10.50 1.63 8.00
C GLY A 90 -9.13 1.60 8.68
N LEU A 91 -8.24 0.72 8.24
CA LEU A 91 -6.88 0.56 8.79
C LEU A 91 -5.81 0.63 7.71
N ILE A 92 -4.81 1.48 7.92
CA ILE A 92 -3.59 1.53 7.11
C ILE A 92 -2.39 1.45 8.03
N ALA A 93 -1.79 0.26 8.13
CA ALA A 93 -0.71 0.01 9.08
C ALA A 93 0.56 -0.49 8.40
N SER A 94 1.73 -0.07 8.92
CA SER A 94 3.03 -0.64 8.54
C SER A 94 3.25 -0.61 7.01
N CYS A 95 3.51 -1.75 6.35
CA CYS A 95 3.61 -1.85 4.89
C CYS A 95 2.37 -1.33 4.15
N GLY A 96 1.16 -1.41 4.75
CA GLY A 96 -0.04 -0.80 4.20
C GLY A 96 0.06 0.72 4.07
N LEU A 97 0.72 1.38 5.04
CA LEU A 97 1.02 2.81 4.98
C LEU A 97 2.04 3.13 3.87
N LEU A 98 3.09 2.31 3.73
CA LEU A 98 4.08 2.48 2.66
C LEU A 98 3.42 2.37 1.27
N LEU A 99 2.50 1.41 1.09
CA LEU A 99 1.71 1.28 -0.14
C LEU A 99 0.80 2.49 -0.37
N PHE A 100 0.14 2.97 0.67
CA PHE A 100 -0.75 4.13 0.58
C PHE A 100 0.00 5.39 0.14
N ILE A 101 1.13 5.71 0.76
CA ILE A 101 1.92 6.91 0.42
C ILE A 101 2.66 6.77 -0.93
N ALA A 102 2.74 5.56 -1.50
CA ALA A 102 3.25 5.34 -2.85
C ALA A 102 2.32 5.88 -3.95
N GLY A 103 1.06 6.16 -3.65
CA GLY A 103 0.13 6.79 -4.58
C GLY A 103 0.59 8.16 -5.08
N GLU A 104 0.02 8.60 -6.19
CA GLU A 104 0.32 9.89 -6.83
C GLU A 104 0.13 11.05 -5.84
N HIS A 105 1.13 11.93 -5.76
CA HIS A 105 1.09 13.07 -4.86
C HIS A 105 -0.10 14.01 -5.20
N GLY A 106 -0.86 14.42 -4.17
CA GLY A 106 -2.08 15.21 -4.33
C GLY A 106 -3.35 14.40 -4.64
N TYR A 107 -3.22 13.08 -4.86
CA TYR A 107 -4.33 12.17 -5.15
C TYR A 107 -4.43 11.00 -4.17
N ARG A 108 -3.85 11.15 -2.99
CA ARG A 108 -4.01 10.25 -1.85
C ARG A 108 -5.17 10.74 -1.00
N VAL A 109 -6.10 9.87 -0.68
CA VAL A 109 -7.31 10.20 0.08
C VAL A 109 -7.42 9.27 1.28
N LEU A 110 -7.53 9.84 2.46
CA LEU A 110 -7.86 9.13 3.70
C LEU A 110 -9.32 9.39 4.04
N THR A 111 -10.08 8.33 4.25
CA THR A 111 -11.46 8.47 4.76
C THR A 111 -11.45 8.87 6.24
N PRO A 112 -12.48 9.58 6.73
CA PRO A 112 -12.49 10.13 8.09
C PRO A 112 -12.30 9.09 9.21
N ASN A 113 -12.71 7.85 8.97
CA ASN A 113 -12.64 6.74 9.94
C ASN A 113 -11.40 5.88 9.77
N THR A 114 -10.41 6.31 8.98
CA THR A 114 -9.16 5.57 8.78
C THR A 114 -8.23 5.81 9.96
N SER A 115 -7.79 4.72 10.58
CA SER A 115 -6.66 4.70 11.54
C SER A 115 -5.37 4.39 10.80
N ILE A 116 -4.32 5.12 11.11
CA ILE A 116 -3.00 4.93 10.52
C ILE A 116 -2.03 4.49 11.60
N LEU A 117 -1.26 3.43 11.34
CA LEU A 117 -0.18 2.99 12.21
C LEU A 117 1.14 3.07 11.46
N SER A 118 2.07 3.84 12.01
CA SER A 118 3.47 3.87 11.61
C SER A 118 4.35 3.34 12.73
N HIS A 119 5.32 2.51 12.40
CA HIS A 119 6.26 1.93 13.36
C HIS A 119 7.55 1.49 12.66
N GLN A 120 8.61 1.30 13.44
CA GLN A 120 9.81 0.61 12.97
C GLN A 120 9.45 -0.83 12.60
N PHE A 121 10.01 -1.36 11.49
CA PHE A 121 9.70 -2.73 11.14
C PHE A 121 10.32 -3.73 12.11
N SER A 122 9.56 -4.77 12.43
CA SER A 122 10.04 -5.87 13.25
C SER A 122 11.04 -6.72 12.45
N TRP A 123 12.16 -7.02 13.08
CA TRP A 123 13.20 -7.83 12.50
C TRP A 123 13.68 -8.88 13.49
N GLY A 124 13.86 -10.08 13.04
CA GLY A 124 14.41 -11.15 13.84
C GLY A 124 15.12 -12.16 12.95
N ASN A 125 16.19 -12.73 13.46
CA ASN A 125 16.95 -13.68 12.69
C ASN A 125 17.62 -14.78 13.51
N TRP A 126 17.82 -15.90 12.87
CA TRP A 126 18.44 -17.08 13.44
C TRP A 126 19.36 -17.69 12.39
N GLY A 127 20.58 -18.03 12.77
CA GLY A 127 21.55 -18.64 11.86
C GLY A 127 22.96 -18.69 12.43
N LYS A 128 23.91 -19.09 11.59
CA LYS A 128 25.34 -19.06 11.92
C LYS A 128 25.84 -17.61 11.90
N GLU A 129 26.96 -17.37 12.57
CA GLU A 129 27.56 -16.04 12.72
C GLU A 129 27.66 -15.28 11.37
N HIS A 130 28.23 -15.89 10.34
CA HIS A 130 28.37 -15.23 9.03
C HIS A 130 27.04 -14.97 8.33
N GLU A 131 26.05 -15.81 8.55
CA GLU A 131 24.68 -15.61 8.03
C GLU A 131 24.02 -14.38 8.72
N LEU A 132 24.22 -14.26 10.03
CA LEU A 132 23.68 -13.12 10.80
C LEU A 132 24.32 -11.79 10.36
N PHE A 133 25.65 -11.77 10.11
CA PHE A 133 26.30 -10.58 9.58
C PHE A 133 25.79 -10.19 8.18
N ALA A 134 25.58 -11.16 7.29
CA ALA A 134 24.98 -10.90 5.98
C ALA A 134 23.58 -10.28 6.09
N GLN A 135 22.82 -10.71 7.07
CA GLN A 135 21.46 -10.25 7.31
C GLN A 135 21.40 -8.85 7.94
N VAL A 136 22.40 -8.44 8.74
CA VAL A 136 22.54 -7.05 9.18
C VAL A 136 22.64 -6.11 7.99
N LYS A 137 23.33 -6.53 6.92
CA LYS A 137 23.39 -5.75 5.69
C LYS A 137 22.03 -5.58 5.01
N GLU A 138 21.20 -6.62 4.97
CA GLU A 138 19.82 -6.50 4.45
C GLU A 138 18.95 -5.59 5.32
N PHE A 139 19.10 -5.66 6.65
CA PHE A 139 18.43 -4.75 7.57
C PHE A 139 18.77 -3.27 7.28
N GLU A 140 20.06 -2.95 7.09
CA GLU A 140 20.50 -1.61 6.70
C GLU A 140 19.87 -1.16 5.37
N LEU A 141 19.84 -2.04 4.37
CA LEU A 141 19.26 -1.75 3.06
C LEU A 141 17.75 -1.52 3.15
N SER A 142 17.04 -2.33 3.94
CA SER A 142 15.61 -2.19 4.16
C SER A 142 15.27 -0.92 4.93
N THR A 143 16.03 -0.58 5.97
CA THR A 143 15.90 0.67 6.71
C THR A 143 16.09 1.88 5.79
N LYS A 144 17.15 1.85 4.97
CA LYS A 144 17.41 2.92 4.01
C LYS A 144 16.28 3.07 3.00
N ARG A 145 15.81 1.97 2.41
CA ARG A 145 14.68 1.97 1.44
C ARG A 145 13.42 2.58 2.06
N MET A 146 13.11 2.20 3.29
CA MET A 146 11.94 2.72 4.02
C MET A 146 12.06 4.23 4.28
N LEU A 147 13.21 4.70 4.77
CA LEU A 147 13.47 6.13 5.01
C LEU A 147 13.41 6.95 3.72
N ASP A 148 14.07 6.47 2.65
CA ASP A 148 14.06 7.14 1.35
C ASP A 148 12.63 7.21 0.77
N HIS A 149 11.83 6.17 0.99
CA HIS A 149 10.43 6.14 0.57
C HIS A 149 9.58 7.18 1.33
N TYR A 150 9.70 7.23 2.66
CA TYR A 150 9.02 8.26 3.46
C TYR A 150 9.44 9.66 3.03
N LYS A 151 10.75 9.95 2.95
CA LYS A 151 11.27 11.25 2.49
C LYS A 151 10.64 11.68 1.16
N LYS A 152 10.65 10.78 0.18
CA LYS A 152 10.13 11.05 -1.16
C LYS A 152 8.62 11.28 -1.19
N CYS A 153 7.87 10.59 -0.35
CA CYS A 153 6.41 10.60 -0.38
C CYS A 153 5.79 11.67 0.52
N THR A 154 6.44 12.02 1.63
CA THR A 154 5.91 12.98 2.62
C THR A 154 6.58 14.35 2.55
N GLY A 155 7.81 14.42 2.05
CA GLY A 155 8.63 15.63 2.07
C GLY A 155 9.32 15.91 3.39
N LEU A 156 9.14 15.04 4.41
CA LEU A 156 9.84 15.14 5.70
C LEU A 156 11.32 14.76 5.54
N ASP A 157 12.18 15.36 6.34
CA ASP A 157 13.56 14.94 6.47
C ASP A 157 13.69 13.70 7.39
N GLU A 158 14.89 13.15 7.51
CA GLU A 158 15.11 11.92 8.27
C GLU A 158 14.86 12.08 9.77
N GLU A 159 15.21 13.22 10.33
CA GLU A 159 15.01 13.52 11.74
C GLU A 159 13.51 13.57 12.07
N GLN A 160 12.74 14.28 11.26
CA GLN A 160 11.29 14.35 11.38
C GLN A 160 10.60 12.99 11.19
N ILE A 161 11.09 12.17 10.25
CA ILE A 161 10.56 10.81 10.05
C ILE A 161 10.81 9.95 11.28
N ARG A 162 12.03 9.97 11.82
CA ARG A 162 12.37 9.20 13.02
C ARG A 162 11.61 9.67 14.24
N GLU A 163 11.37 10.97 14.39
CA GLU A 163 10.64 11.54 15.51
C GLU A 163 9.12 11.26 15.43
N HIS A 164 8.52 11.43 14.24
CA HIS A 164 7.06 11.46 14.13
C HIS A 164 6.44 10.20 13.52
N LEU A 165 7.19 9.40 12.77
CA LEU A 165 6.69 8.22 12.07
C LEU A 165 7.37 6.92 12.48
N LEU A 166 8.62 6.98 12.93
CA LEU A 166 9.43 5.80 13.27
C LEU A 166 10.13 5.94 14.63
N PRO A 167 9.50 6.49 15.67
CA PRO A 167 10.08 6.44 17.01
C PRO A 167 10.14 5.00 17.52
N PRO A 168 10.71 4.74 18.70
CA PRO A 168 10.72 3.41 19.31
C PRO A 168 9.33 2.84 19.58
N GLU A 169 8.34 3.70 19.77
CA GLU A 169 6.93 3.34 20.01
C GLU A 169 6.11 3.30 18.73
N ASP A 170 4.99 2.58 18.78
CA ASP A 170 3.98 2.59 17.72
C ASP A 170 3.28 3.94 17.63
N VAL A 171 3.20 4.53 16.47
CA VAL A 171 2.54 5.83 16.23
C VAL A 171 1.19 5.62 15.58
N TRP A 172 0.13 5.91 16.30
CA TRP A 172 -1.22 5.91 15.78
C TRP A 172 -1.66 7.33 15.39
N LEU A 173 -2.14 7.48 14.16
CA LEU A 173 -2.56 8.75 13.60
C LEU A 173 -4.01 8.66 13.10
N SER A 174 -4.75 9.73 13.32
CA SER A 174 -5.98 10.00 12.58
C SER A 174 -5.65 10.49 11.16
N ALA A 175 -6.62 10.44 10.25
CA ALA A 175 -6.48 10.98 8.90
C ALA A 175 -6.05 12.48 8.90
N LYS A 176 -6.49 13.26 9.91
CA LYS A 176 -6.14 14.67 10.05
C LYS A 176 -4.68 14.88 10.46
N GLU A 177 -4.17 14.05 11.37
CA GLU A 177 -2.76 14.10 11.80
C GLU A 177 -1.84 13.62 10.69
N ALA A 178 -2.17 12.50 10.03
CA ALA A 178 -1.43 11.97 8.90
C ALA A 178 -1.29 13.02 7.78
N LYS A 179 -2.36 13.73 7.45
CA LYS A 179 -2.32 14.82 6.46
C LYS A 179 -1.31 15.92 6.82
N LYS A 180 -1.14 16.27 8.10
CA LYS A 180 -0.16 17.28 8.53
C LYS A 180 1.29 16.83 8.32
N LEU A 181 1.53 15.51 8.33
CA LEU A 181 2.82 14.89 8.08
C LEU A 181 3.07 14.57 6.59
N GLY A 182 2.21 15.05 5.70
CA GLY A 182 2.36 14.83 4.26
C GLY A 182 1.95 13.43 3.78
N ILE A 183 1.24 12.66 4.63
CA ILE A 183 0.68 11.34 4.31
C ILE A 183 -0.61 11.49 3.51
#